data_d96fb788dc49bbe016824335e1ca8c92
#
_entry.id   d96fb788dc49bbe016824335e1ca8c92
#
_cell.length_a   1.000
_cell.length_b   1.000
_cell.length_c   1.000
_cell.angle_alpha   90.00
_cell.angle_beta   90.00
_cell.angle_gamma   90.00
#
_symmetry.space_group_name_H-M   'P 1'
#
loop_
_entity.id
_entity.type
_entity.pdbx_description
1 polymer ?
#
loop_
_entity_poly.entity_id
_entity_poly.type
_entity_poly.pdbx_seq_one_letter_code
_entity_poly.pdbx_strand_id
1 'polypeptide(L)'
;MPATQTTHLAKASAPPTRLLLGLTSALGALLVLNLAVFDDLRIDASAGVLETFTKPQHLSSIVAVLIAAVLLAFKHRAAARVAVTVAWIEIAAFSFFHAIPVEIGPSKPYWGDGMGDALQWAGLLAILAVSAAIVGVARRPVAVRAVAAA
;
A
#
# COMPACT_ATOMS: atom_id res chain seq x y z
N MET A 1 -37.51 -28.66 29.24
CA MET A 1 -36.85 -27.34 29.31
C MET A 1 -35.84 -27.29 28.21
N PRO A 2 -35.94 -26.43 27.17
CA PRO A 2 -34.97 -26.33 26.14
C PRO A 2 -33.77 -25.53 26.65
N ALA A 3 -32.57 -26.12 26.48
CA ALA A 3 -31.30 -25.47 26.78
C ALA A 3 -31.05 -24.32 25.82
N THR A 4 -30.98 -23.10 26.34
CA THR A 4 -30.65 -21.88 25.60
C THR A 4 -29.19 -21.96 25.19
N GLN A 5 -28.92 -22.30 23.95
CA GLN A 5 -27.57 -22.17 23.34
C GLN A 5 -27.25 -20.68 23.23
N THR A 6 -26.50 -20.17 24.17
CA THR A 6 -25.81 -18.87 24.05
C THR A 6 -24.74 -18.99 23.00
N THR A 7 -25.05 -18.56 21.78
CA THR A 7 -24.09 -18.36 20.70
C THR A 7 -23.14 -17.26 21.13
N HIS A 8 -21.96 -17.62 21.66
CA HIS A 8 -20.85 -16.72 21.83
C HIS A 8 -20.39 -16.27 20.44
N LEU A 9 -20.86 -15.10 20.00
CA LEU A 9 -20.29 -14.41 18.85
C LEU A 9 -18.79 -14.22 19.11
N ALA A 10 -17.97 -14.99 18.44
CA ALA A 10 -16.52 -14.87 18.50
C ALA A 10 -16.15 -13.43 18.12
N LYS A 11 -15.65 -12.68 19.10
CA LYS A 11 -15.18 -11.30 18.91
C LYS A 11 -14.06 -11.32 17.88
N ALA A 12 -14.33 -10.85 16.66
CA ALA A 12 -13.33 -10.75 15.62
C ALA A 12 -12.14 -9.95 16.18
N SER A 13 -10.97 -10.59 16.31
CA SER A 13 -9.80 -9.93 16.86
C SER A 13 -9.25 -8.93 15.85
N ALA A 14 -8.79 -7.78 16.33
CA ALA A 14 -8.27 -6.71 15.52
C ALA A 14 -7.04 -7.17 14.71
N PRO A 15 -6.87 -6.69 13.46
CA PRO A 15 -5.71 -7.04 12.63
C PRO A 15 -4.40 -6.66 13.35
N PRO A 16 -3.27 -7.34 13.04
CA PRO A 16 -1.99 -7.10 13.71
C PRO A 16 -1.45 -5.72 13.37
N THR A 17 -1.79 -4.72 14.18
CA THR A 17 -1.49 -3.29 13.96
C THR A 17 0.00 -3.04 13.71
N ARG A 18 0.90 -3.76 14.41
CA ARG A 18 2.35 -3.60 14.21
C ARG A 18 2.80 -4.03 12.81
N LEU A 19 2.26 -5.12 12.30
CA LEU A 19 2.59 -5.59 10.95
C LEU A 19 2.04 -4.63 9.90
N LEU A 20 0.80 -4.15 10.06
CA LEU A 20 0.24 -3.13 9.17
C LEU A 20 1.04 -1.83 9.21
N LEU A 21 1.49 -1.38 10.38
CA LEU A 21 2.36 -0.20 10.50
C LEU A 21 3.69 -0.42 9.75
N GLY A 22 4.33 -1.58 9.95
CA GLY A 22 5.57 -1.90 9.24
C GLY A 22 5.42 -1.92 7.73
N LEU A 23 4.36 -2.56 7.21
CA LEU A 23 4.07 -2.59 5.78
C LEU A 23 3.71 -1.19 5.22
N THR A 24 2.93 -0.40 5.95
CA THR A 24 2.58 0.96 5.54
C THR A 24 3.81 1.87 5.52
N SER A 25 4.70 1.74 6.49
CA SER A 25 5.98 2.48 6.49
C SER A 25 6.90 2.03 5.36
N ALA A 26 6.94 0.74 5.05
CA ALA A 26 7.69 0.21 3.90
C ALA A 26 7.13 0.75 2.58
N LEU A 27 5.80 0.84 2.44
CA LEU A 27 5.17 1.45 1.28
C LEU A 27 5.60 2.91 1.12
N GLY A 28 5.59 3.69 2.20
CA GLY A 28 6.04 5.09 2.17
C GLY A 28 7.51 5.22 1.74
N ALA A 29 8.39 4.37 2.26
CA ALA A 29 9.79 4.33 1.85
C ALA A 29 9.95 3.96 0.36
N LEU A 30 9.18 2.98 -0.13
CA LEU A 30 9.20 2.59 -1.55
C LEU A 30 8.70 3.70 -2.47
N LEU A 31 7.68 4.46 -2.07
CA LEU A 31 7.22 5.62 -2.87
C LEU A 31 8.32 6.68 -3.00
N VAL A 32 9.00 7.00 -1.90
CA VAL A 32 10.15 7.92 -1.93
C VAL A 32 11.30 7.37 -2.79
N LEU A 33 11.63 6.09 -2.62
CA LEU A 33 12.68 5.44 -3.42
C LEU A 33 12.29 5.36 -4.91
N ASN A 34 11.02 5.17 -5.23
CA ASN A 34 10.56 5.17 -6.61
C ASN A 34 10.88 6.49 -7.29
N LEU A 35 10.53 7.61 -6.65
CA LEU A 35 10.80 8.94 -7.20
C LEU A 35 12.31 9.25 -7.30
N ALA A 36 13.09 8.84 -6.29
CA ALA A 36 14.49 9.24 -6.19
C ALA A 36 15.47 8.31 -6.94
N VAL A 37 15.17 7.00 -6.98
CA VAL A 37 16.14 5.98 -7.40
C VAL A 37 15.64 5.12 -8.55
N PHE A 38 14.35 4.80 -8.57
CA PHE A 38 13.84 3.83 -9.55
C PHE A 38 13.33 4.50 -10.83
N ASP A 39 12.71 5.68 -10.73
CA ASP A 39 12.02 6.32 -11.85
C ASP A 39 12.39 7.82 -11.99
N ASP A 40 11.53 8.72 -11.56
CA ASP A 40 11.52 10.14 -11.97
C ASP A 40 12.87 10.84 -11.98
N LEU A 41 13.56 10.98 -10.84
CA LEU A 41 14.82 11.72 -10.75
C LEU A 41 16.00 10.96 -11.39
N ARG A 42 15.92 9.66 -11.52
CA ARG A 42 16.93 8.87 -12.19
C ARG A 42 16.83 9.02 -13.72
N ILE A 43 15.60 9.08 -14.23
CA ILE A 43 15.33 9.19 -15.68
C ILE A 43 15.54 10.63 -16.16
N ASP A 44 15.09 11.59 -15.38
CA ASP A 44 15.25 13.01 -15.67
C ASP A 44 16.01 13.72 -14.54
N ALA A 45 17.33 13.67 -14.62
CA ALA A 45 18.20 14.33 -13.66
C ALA A 45 18.10 15.88 -13.71
N SER A 46 17.47 16.44 -14.74
CA SER A 46 17.20 17.88 -14.84
C SER A 46 15.96 18.29 -14.05
N ALA A 47 15.08 17.34 -13.72
CA ALA A 47 13.94 17.59 -12.85
C ALA A 47 14.42 17.99 -11.46
N GLY A 48 13.95 19.13 -10.97
CA GLY A 48 14.27 19.56 -9.62
C GLY A 48 13.70 18.61 -8.57
N VAL A 49 14.50 18.24 -7.58
CA VAL A 49 14.06 17.34 -6.48
C VAL A 49 12.76 17.85 -5.86
N LEU A 50 12.73 19.13 -5.50
CA LEU A 50 11.54 19.74 -4.88
C LEU A 50 10.32 19.68 -5.83
N GLU A 51 10.52 20.00 -7.11
CA GLU A 51 9.48 19.95 -8.12
C GLU A 51 8.89 18.55 -8.24
N THR A 52 9.74 17.52 -8.35
CA THR A 52 9.31 16.12 -8.44
C THR A 52 8.46 15.70 -7.24
N PHE A 53 8.92 15.97 -6.02
CA PHE A 53 8.20 15.58 -4.82
C PHE A 53 6.93 16.39 -4.56
N THR A 54 6.83 17.61 -5.09
CA THR A 54 5.64 18.46 -4.92
C THR A 54 4.62 18.32 -6.03
N LYS A 55 4.87 17.52 -7.06
CA LYS A 55 3.81 17.19 -8.04
C LYS A 55 2.59 16.62 -7.30
N PRO A 56 1.37 17.08 -7.60
CA PRO A 56 0.17 16.71 -6.83
C PRO A 56 -0.03 15.20 -6.64
N GLN A 57 0.23 14.40 -7.67
CA GLN A 57 0.12 12.95 -7.61
C GLN A 57 1.12 12.31 -6.63
N HIS A 58 2.38 12.77 -6.61
CA HIS A 58 3.41 12.24 -5.72
C HIS A 58 3.18 12.68 -4.28
N LEU A 59 2.91 13.97 -4.09
CA LEU A 59 2.65 14.54 -2.78
C LEU A 59 1.42 13.88 -2.13
N SER A 60 0.34 13.70 -2.88
CA SER A 60 -0.88 13.08 -2.35
C SER A 60 -0.66 11.64 -1.90
N SER A 61 0.07 10.84 -2.66
CA SER A 61 0.43 9.45 -2.29
C SER A 61 1.27 9.41 -1.01
N ILE A 62 2.34 10.20 -0.95
CA ILE A 62 3.22 10.25 0.24
C ILE A 62 2.43 10.70 1.48
N VAL A 63 1.63 11.76 1.37
CA VAL A 63 0.82 12.28 2.48
C VAL A 63 -0.24 11.26 2.91
N ALA A 64 -0.90 10.58 1.99
CA ALA A 64 -1.91 9.57 2.31
C ALA A 64 -1.30 8.39 3.08
N VAL A 65 -0.13 7.89 2.65
CA VAL A 65 0.60 6.83 3.36
C VAL A 65 1.06 7.30 4.73
N LEU A 66 1.57 8.52 4.85
CA LEU A 66 1.98 9.09 6.14
C LEU A 66 0.81 9.19 7.11
N ILE A 67 -0.36 9.67 6.66
CA ILE A 67 -1.59 9.71 7.46
C ILE A 67 -1.97 8.30 7.94
N ALA A 68 -1.94 7.31 7.05
CA ALA A 68 -2.24 5.92 7.41
C ALA A 68 -1.26 5.39 8.48
N ALA A 69 0.03 5.64 8.32
CA ALA A 69 1.06 5.24 9.29
C ALA A 69 0.86 5.90 10.65
N VAL A 70 0.59 7.20 10.68
CA VAL A 70 0.29 7.95 11.92
C VAL A 70 -0.94 7.38 12.62
N LEU A 71 -2.03 7.15 11.89
CA LEU A 71 -3.24 6.57 12.48
C LEU A 71 -2.99 5.17 13.05
N LEU A 72 -2.15 4.35 12.39
CA LEU A 72 -1.74 3.04 12.89
C LEU A 72 -0.87 3.14 14.15
N ALA A 73 0.07 4.07 14.17
CA ALA A 73 0.92 4.31 15.34
C ALA A 73 0.11 4.71 16.57
N PHE A 74 -0.87 5.57 16.39
CA PHE A 74 -1.81 5.98 17.46
C PHE A 74 -2.98 5.02 17.69
N LYS A 75 -2.99 3.86 17.03
CA LYS A 75 -4.04 2.82 17.14
C LYS A 75 -5.46 3.37 16.92
N HIS A 76 -5.60 4.35 16.04
CA HIS A 76 -6.90 4.95 15.75
C HIS A 76 -7.85 3.90 15.13
N ARG A 77 -9.13 3.95 15.50
CA ARG A 77 -10.15 2.97 15.06
C ARG A 77 -10.29 2.83 13.54
N ALA A 78 -10.03 3.89 12.78
CA ALA A 78 -10.10 3.88 11.33
C ALA A 78 -8.79 3.46 10.65
N ALA A 79 -7.68 3.29 11.39
CA ALA A 79 -6.34 3.12 10.85
C ALA A 79 -6.23 2.00 9.81
N ALA A 80 -6.75 0.81 10.12
CA ALA A 80 -6.69 -0.32 9.20
C ALA A 80 -7.47 -0.07 7.91
N ARG A 81 -8.65 0.58 7.99
CA ARG A 81 -9.43 0.94 6.80
C ARG A 81 -8.68 1.94 5.93
N VAL A 82 -8.12 2.99 6.54
CA VAL A 82 -7.35 4.01 5.83
C VAL A 82 -6.15 3.37 5.14
N ALA A 83 -5.38 2.53 5.83
CA ALA A 83 -4.23 1.83 5.23
C ALA A 83 -4.63 0.95 4.03
N VAL A 84 -5.75 0.22 4.13
CA VAL A 84 -6.28 -0.59 3.03
C VAL A 84 -6.75 0.28 1.87
N THR A 85 -7.44 1.38 2.13
CA THR A 85 -7.88 2.31 1.08
C THR A 85 -6.68 2.90 0.34
N VAL A 86 -5.68 3.37 1.07
CA VAL A 86 -4.43 3.89 0.47
C VAL A 86 -3.75 2.80 -0.36
N ALA A 87 -3.61 1.59 0.16
CA ALA A 87 -3.00 0.48 -0.58
C ALA A 87 -3.74 0.17 -1.89
N TRP A 88 -5.07 0.22 -1.91
CA TRP A 88 -5.85 0.05 -3.14
C TRP A 88 -5.66 1.21 -4.12
N ILE A 89 -5.57 2.44 -3.64
CA ILE A 89 -5.28 3.61 -4.47
C ILE A 89 -3.91 3.46 -5.13
N GLU A 90 -2.88 3.05 -4.38
CA GLU A 90 -1.54 2.82 -4.94
C GLU A 90 -1.52 1.68 -5.95
N ILE A 91 -2.20 0.55 -5.70
CA ILE A 91 -2.35 -0.51 -6.69
C ILE A 91 -2.97 0.03 -7.98
N ALA A 92 -4.08 0.74 -7.86
CA ALA A 92 -4.77 1.28 -9.02
C ALA A 92 -3.92 2.32 -9.78
N ALA A 93 -3.30 3.26 -9.06
CA ALA A 93 -2.48 4.32 -9.64
C ALA A 93 -1.26 3.75 -10.36
N PHE A 94 -0.45 2.94 -9.67
CA PHE A 94 0.77 2.38 -10.26
C PHE A 94 0.47 1.40 -11.41
N SER A 95 -0.61 0.62 -11.31
CA SER A 95 -1.05 -0.22 -12.42
C SER A 95 -1.48 0.61 -13.62
N PHE A 96 -2.27 1.67 -13.41
CA PHE A 96 -2.73 2.55 -14.48
C PHE A 96 -1.59 3.32 -15.15
N PHE A 97 -0.70 3.89 -14.33
CA PHE A 97 0.36 4.75 -14.87
C PHE A 97 1.48 3.97 -15.56
N HIS A 98 1.78 2.75 -15.09
CA HIS A 98 3.01 2.05 -15.51
C HIS A 98 2.81 0.63 -16.04
N ALA A 99 1.80 -0.13 -15.53
CA ALA A 99 1.62 -1.53 -15.89
C ALA A 99 0.72 -1.76 -17.10
N ILE A 100 -0.23 -0.85 -17.38
CA ILE A 100 -1.12 -0.98 -18.55
C ILE A 100 -0.33 -0.58 -19.81
N PRO A 101 -0.27 -1.46 -20.86
CA PRO A 101 0.56 -1.22 -22.04
C PRO A 101 -0.07 -0.27 -23.07
N VAL A 102 -0.81 0.72 -22.59
CA VAL A 102 -1.50 1.71 -23.44
C VAL A 102 -1.29 3.09 -22.85
N GLU A 103 -0.83 4.02 -23.68
CA GLU A 103 -0.76 5.43 -23.29
C GLU A 103 -2.16 6.03 -23.24
N ILE A 104 -2.61 6.38 -22.05
CA ILE A 104 -3.88 7.05 -21.81
C ILE A 104 -3.62 8.30 -20.97
N GLY A 105 -3.67 9.46 -21.61
CA GLY A 105 -3.47 10.73 -20.91
C GLY A 105 -2.09 10.85 -20.26
N PRO A 106 -2.02 10.98 -18.92
CA PRO A 106 -0.74 11.16 -18.21
C PRO A 106 0.00 9.85 -17.91
N SER A 107 -0.49 8.70 -18.37
CA SER A 107 0.19 7.41 -18.13
C SER A 107 1.55 7.37 -18.83
N LYS A 108 2.51 6.73 -18.16
CA LYS A 108 3.86 6.47 -18.70
C LYS A 108 4.14 4.98 -18.57
N PRO A 109 3.57 4.14 -19.47
CA PRO A 109 3.70 2.71 -19.37
C PRO A 109 5.17 2.29 -19.55
N TYR A 110 5.59 1.28 -18.80
CA TYR A 110 6.93 0.68 -18.91
C TYR A 110 7.05 -0.32 -20.08
N TRP A 111 6.10 -0.30 -21.00
CA TRP A 111 6.04 -1.13 -22.20
C TRP A 111 6.34 -0.32 -23.47
N GLY A 112 6.82 -0.96 -24.52
CA GLY A 112 7.05 -0.34 -25.83
C GLY A 112 8.45 0.26 -25.99
N ASP A 113 8.59 1.22 -26.88
CA ASP A 113 9.89 1.81 -27.25
C ASP A 113 10.57 2.60 -26.13
N GLY A 114 9.81 3.02 -25.13
CA GLY A 114 10.27 3.61 -23.86
C GLY A 114 10.28 2.61 -22.71
N MET A 115 10.52 1.33 -22.98
CA MET A 115 10.45 0.26 -21.98
C MET A 115 11.16 0.63 -20.69
N GLY A 116 10.43 0.52 -19.60
CA GLY A 116 11.00 0.62 -18.26
C GLY A 116 12.11 -0.39 -18.08
N ASP A 117 13.22 0.06 -17.50
CA ASP A 117 14.32 -0.84 -17.20
C ASP A 117 14.01 -1.73 -15.97
N ALA A 118 14.95 -2.61 -15.66
CA ALA A 118 14.80 -3.56 -14.55
C ALA A 118 14.56 -2.88 -13.20
N LEU A 119 15.07 -1.67 -12.96
CA LEU A 119 14.87 -0.93 -11.70
C LEU A 119 13.47 -0.33 -11.62
N GLN A 120 12.95 0.20 -12.70
CA GLN A 120 11.57 0.70 -12.76
C GLN A 120 10.57 -0.43 -12.51
N TRP A 121 10.75 -1.57 -13.18
CA TRP A 121 9.93 -2.75 -12.93
C TRP A 121 10.06 -3.28 -11.51
N ALA A 122 11.27 -3.30 -10.94
CA ALA A 122 11.48 -3.72 -9.56
C ALA A 122 10.75 -2.80 -8.57
N GLY A 123 10.82 -1.48 -8.76
CA GLY A 123 10.10 -0.49 -7.97
C GLY A 123 8.59 -0.67 -8.03
N LEU A 124 8.05 -0.77 -9.25
CA LEU A 124 6.62 -1.03 -9.50
C LEU A 124 6.16 -2.31 -8.78
N LEU A 125 6.82 -3.42 -9.02
CA LEU A 125 6.45 -4.71 -8.43
C LEU A 125 6.56 -4.70 -6.91
N ALA A 126 7.56 -4.03 -6.34
CA ALA A 126 7.70 -3.89 -4.89
C ALA A 126 6.54 -3.10 -4.28
N ILE A 127 6.14 -1.97 -4.88
CA ILE A 127 5.00 -1.16 -4.44
C ILE A 127 3.71 -1.97 -4.51
N LEU A 128 3.45 -2.66 -5.63
CA LEU A 128 2.26 -3.49 -5.79
C LEU A 128 2.24 -4.65 -4.78
N ALA A 129 3.37 -5.32 -4.55
CA ALA A 129 3.47 -6.43 -3.60
C ALA A 129 3.23 -5.98 -2.15
N VAL A 130 3.82 -4.86 -1.72
CA VAL A 130 3.62 -4.33 -0.36
C VAL A 130 2.18 -3.85 -0.18
N SER A 131 1.61 -3.18 -1.18
CA SER A 131 0.21 -2.76 -1.14
C SER A 131 -0.75 -3.96 -1.05
N ALA A 132 -0.51 -5.00 -1.85
CA ALA A 132 -1.29 -6.25 -1.78
C ALA A 132 -1.13 -6.94 -0.40
N ALA A 133 0.08 -6.91 0.18
CA ALA A 133 0.31 -7.45 1.52
C ALA A 133 -0.47 -6.69 2.60
N ILE A 134 -0.56 -5.35 2.54
CA ILE A 134 -1.39 -4.54 3.44
C ILE A 134 -2.85 -5.00 3.38
N VAL A 135 -3.40 -5.12 2.16
CA VAL A 135 -4.78 -5.59 1.95
C VAL A 135 -4.97 -7.01 2.49
N GLY A 136 -4.04 -7.91 2.20
CA GLY A 136 -4.10 -9.31 2.64
C GLY A 136 -4.03 -9.46 4.16
N VAL A 137 -3.14 -8.73 4.81
CA VAL A 137 -3.01 -8.75 6.29
C VAL A 137 -4.24 -8.19 6.98
N ALA A 138 -4.79 -7.10 6.46
CA ALA A 138 -5.98 -6.48 7.03
C ALA A 138 -7.25 -7.35 6.89
N ARG A 139 -7.31 -8.21 5.87
CA ARG A 139 -8.45 -9.10 5.61
C ARG A 139 -8.36 -10.45 6.33
N ARG A 140 -7.21 -10.81 6.89
CA ARG A 140 -7.08 -12.10 7.58
C ARG A 140 -8.02 -12.14 8.77
N PRO A 141 -9.02 -13.06 8.79
CA PRO A 141 -9.72 -13.36 10.03
C PRO A 141 -8.64 -13.85 11.01
N VAL A 142 -8.58 -13.26 12.20
CA VAL A 142 -7.72 -13.83 13.24
C VAL A 142 -8.31 -15.20 13.53
N ALA A 143 -7.61 -16.25 13.14
CA ALA A 143 -7.99 -17.59 13.48
C ALA A 143 -8.11 -17.63 15.01
N VAL A 144 -9.34 -17.78 15.50
CA VAL A 144 -9.60 -18.11 16.89
C VAL A 144 -8.83 -19.42 17.11
N ARG A 145 -7.72 -19.36 17.86
CA ARG A 145 -7.14 -20.57 18.41
C ARG A 145 -8.25 -21.20 19.24
N ALA A 146 -8.91 -22.20 18.69
CA ALA A 146 -9.64 -23.14 19.47
C ALA A 146 -8.58 -23.77 20.41
N VAL A 147 -8.48 -23.23 21.62
CA VAL A 147 -7.83 -23.95 22.73
C VAL A 147 -8.71 -25.16 22.88
N ALA A 148 -8.28 -26.28 22.35
CA ALA A 148 -8.83 -27.57 22.71
C ALA A 148 -8.62 -27.65 24.23
N ALA A 149 -9.70 -27.45 24.96
CA ALA A 149 -9.78 -27.85 26.35
C ALA A 149 -9.70 -29.38 26.33
N ALA A 150 -8.56 -29.88 26.69
CA ALA A 150 -8.37 -31.28 27.07
C ALA A 150 -8.86 -31.46 28.49
#